data_7ec56fbc2f88d7559cddb0237b259277
#
_entry.id   7ec56fbc2f88d7559cddb0237b259277
#
_cell.length_a   1.000
_cell.length_b   1.000
_cell.length_c   1.000
_cell.angle_alpha   90.00
_cell.angle_beta   90.00
_cell.angle_gamma   90.00
#
_symmetry.space_group_name_H-M   'P 1'
#
loop_
_entity.id
_entity.type
_entity.pdbx_description
1 polymer ?
#
loop_
_entity_poly.entity_id
_entity_poly.type
_entity_poly.pdbx_seq_one_letter_code
_entity_poly.pdbx_strand_id
1 'polypeptide(L)'
;MATCEWPTTPLYQAYHDHEWGRPIHDDRLQFEHLCLESLQCGLSWLTILNKRDIIRGCFDHFDIDAVAAYGESDIERIMETEGMLKSRPKIEAIINNASAFKRIQDEFGSFCNYIWAFTENKTIIYESHPDGHVPAKNGLSTRISKDLKKRGFKFVGPVTIYSHLQASGLINDHGKDCPCFDEINKTADIVQLPADAED
;
A
#
# COMPACT_ATOMS: atom_id res chain seq x y z
N MET A 1 -23.48 -12.04 4.55
CA MET A 1 -22.67 -12.36 3.37
C MET A 1 -21.45 -11.47 3.40
N ALA A 2 -20.30 -12.01 3.70
CA ALA A 2 -19.06 -11.22 3.71
C ALA A 2 -18.38 -11.29 2.33
N THR A 3 -19.08 -10.85 1.32
CA THR A 3 -18.49 -10.67 -0.01
C THR A 3 -17.83 -9.31 -0.08
N CYS A 4 -16.74 -9.19 -0.83
CA CYS A 4 -16.10 -7.92 -1.12
C CYS A 4 -17.00 -7.08 -2.03
N GLU A 5 -18.01 -6.42 -1.46
CA GLU A 5 -19.03 -5.65 -2.21
C GLU A 5 -18.57 -4.24 -2.61
N TRP A 6 -17.34 -3.85 -2.25
CA TRP A 6 -16.83 -2.52 -2.52
C TRP A 6 -16.41 -2.22 -3.98
N PRO A 7 -16.08 -3.19 -4.86
CA PRO A 7 -15.80 -2.89 -6.25
C PRO A 7 -17.09 -2.55 -7.01
N THR A 8 -17.22 -1.29 -7.44
CA THR A 8 -18.45 -0.76 -8.06
C THR A 8 -18.31 -0.47 -9.56
N THR A 9 -17.11 -0.61 -10.13
CA THR A 9 -16.82 -0.37 -11.54
C THR A 9 -15.91 -1.47 -12.09
N PRO A 10 -15.88 -1.70 -13.43
CA PRO A 10 -14.96 -2.70 -14.02
C PRO A 10 -13.49 -2.49 -13.65
N LEU A 11 -13.02 -1.24 -13.59
CA LEU A 11 -11.64 -0.91 -13.17
C LEU A 11 -11.40 -1.31 -11.71
N TYR A 12 -12.36 -1.02 -10.84
CA TYR A 12 -12.27 -1.33 -9.43
C TYR A 12 -12.34 -2.85 -9.19
N GLN A 13 -13.19 -3.55 -9.96
CA GLN A 13 -13.27 -5.01 -9.93
C GLN A 13 -11.95 -5.65 -10.39
N ALA A 14 -11.36 -5.15 -11.48
CA ALA A 14 -10.08 -5.66 -11.97
C ALA A 14 -8.95 -5.49 -10.93
N TYR A 15 -8.92 -4.34 -10.24
CA TYR A 15 -7.97 -4.12 -9.13
C TYR A 15 -8.18 -5.13 -7.99
N HIS A 16 -9.44 -5.34 -7.57
CA HIS A 16 -9.79 -6.31 -6.54
C HIS A 16 -9.38 -7.74 -6.93
N ASP A 17 -9.70 -8.15 -8.15
CA ASP A 17 -9.51 -9.55 -8.57
C ASP A 17 -8.04 -9.90 -8.86
N HIS A 18 -7.23 -8.92 -9.28
CA HIS A 18 -5.89 -9.19 -9.81
C HIS A 18 -4.74 -8.56 -9.03
N GLU A 19 -5.00 -7.59 -8.15
CA GLU A 19 -3.95 -6.88 -7.42
C GLU A 19 -4.14 -6.92 -5.90
N TRP A 20 -5.28 -6.50 -5.40
CA TRP A 20 -5.52 -6.33 -3.97
C TRP A 20 -5.41 -7.66 -3.21
N GLY A 21 -4.66 -7.65 -2.10
CA GLY A 21 -4.45 -8.82 -1.25
C GLY A 21 -3.40 -9.80 -1.77
N ARG A 22 -2.82 -9.57 -2.95
CA ARG A 22 -1.78 -10.47 -3.50
C ARG A 22 -0.41 -10.11 -2.95
N PRO A 23 0.38 -11.09 -2.47
CA PRO A 23 1.72 -10.84 -1.93
C PRO A 23 2.65 -10.16 -2.93
N ILE A 24 3.20 -9.01 -2.56
CA ILE A 24 4.13 -8.23 -3.36
C ILE A 24 5.54 -8.37 -2.77
N HIS A 25 6.46 -8.94 -3.57
CA HIS A 25 7.88 -9.11 -3.25
C HIS A 25 8.80 -8.33 -4.22
N ASP A 26 8.27 -7.29 -4.84
CA ASP A 26 9.00 -6.36 -5.71
C ASP A 26 9.01 -4.97 -5.08
N ASP A 27 10.19 -4.40 -4.87
CA ASP A 27 10.37 -3.12 -4.17
C ASP A 27 9.72 -1.95 -4.91
N ARG A 28 9.73 -1.94 -6.25
CA ARG A 28 9.10 -0.88 -7.03
C ARG A 28 7.58 -0.92 -6.90
N LEU A 29 6.98 -2.12 -6.91
CA LEU A 29 5.55 -2.29 -6.68
C LEU A 29 5.17 -1.92 -5.24
N GLN A 30 5.98 -2.28 -4.24
CA GLN A 30 5.80 -1.84 -2.86
C GLN A 30 5.84 -0.30 -2.77
N PHE A 31 6.79 0.35 -3.45
CA PHE A 31 6.88 1.80 -3.48
C PHE A 31 5.68 2.43 -4.18
N GLU A 32 5.27 1.90 -5.34
CA GLU A 32 4.05 2.36 -6.04
C GLU A 32 2.83 2.32 -5.12
N HIS A 33 2.54 1.16 -4.51
CA HIS A 33 1.38 1.01 -3.63
C HIS A 33 1.45 1.97 -2.42
N LEU A 34 2.59 2.09 -1.77
CA LEU A 34 2.76 3.02 -0.65
C LEU A 34 2.53 4.48 -1.06
N CYS A 35 2.98 4.88 -2.24
CA CYS A 35 2.75 6.22 -2.78
C CYS A 35 1.28 6.46 -3.12
N LEU A 36 0.61 5.48 -3.74
CA LEU A 36 -0.80 5.58 -4.09
C LEU A 36 -1.68 5.69 -2.83
N GLU A 37 -1.39 4.92 -1.78
CA GLU A 37 -2.06 5.00 -0.49
C GLU A 37 -1.82 6.37 0.20
N SER A 38 -0.60 6.90 0.10
CA SER A 38 -0.29 8.24 0.63
C SER A 38 -1.03 9.34 -0.14
N LEU A 39 -1.16 9.20 -1.45
CA LEU A 39 -1.94 10.13 -2.30
C LEU A 39 -3.44 10.03 -2.01
N GLN A 40 -3.95 8.86 -1.66
CA GLN A 40 -5.36 8.60 -1.39
C GLN A 40 -5.88 9.35 -0.16
N CYS A 41 -5.04 9.75 0.79
CA CYS A 41 -5.49 10.44 2.01
C CYS A 41 -6.50 11.57 1.71
N GLY A 42 -7.77 11.40 2.13
CA GLY A 42 -8.87 12.32 1.89
C GLY A 42 -9.57 12.20 0.52
N LEU A 43 -9.26 11.15 -0.26
CA LEU A 43 -9.86 10.85 -1.55
C LEU A 43 -10.42 9.43 -1.57
N SER A 44 -11.28 9.10 -2.54
CA SER A 44 -11.69 7.72 -2.78
C SER A 44 -10.60 6.93 -3.50
N TRP A 45 -10.49 5.63 -3.24
CA TRP A 45 -9.55 4.77 -3.96
C TRP A 45 -9.81 4.73 -5.46
N LEU A 46 -11.09 4.74 -5.87
CA LEU A 46 -11.46 4.82 -7.28
C LEU A 46 -10.91 6.09 -7.96
N THR A 47 -10.79 7.21 -7.24
CA THR A 47 -10.13 8.42 -7.75
C THR A 47 -8.65 8.17 -8.06
N ILE A 48 -7.97 7.42 -7.21
CA ILE A 48 -6.55 7.05 -7.40
C ILE A 48 -6.41 6.11 -8.59
N LEU A 49 -7.23 5.06 -8.68
CA LEU A 49 -7.20 4.11 -9.80
C LEU A 49 -7.44 4.79 -11.15
N ASN A 50 -8.41 5.69 -11.24
CA ASN A 50 -8.69 6.46 -12.47
C ASN A 50 -7.54 7.39 -12.90
N LYS A 51 -6.66 7.75 -11.96
CA LYS A 51 -5.51 8.64 -12.21
C LYS A 51 -4.18 7.90 -12.23
N ARG A 52 -4.18 6.57 -12.02
CA ARG A 52 -2.97 5.78 -11.81
C ARG A 52 -1.95 5.92 -12.94
N ASP A 53 -2.40 5.92 -14.20
CA ASP A 53 -1.50 6.06 -15.33
C ASP A 53 -0.85 7.44 -15.40
N ILE A 54 -1.62 8.50 -15.09
CA ILE A 54 -1.10 9.87 -15.00
C ILE A 54 -0.08 9.96 -13.85
N ILE A 55 -0.41 9.38 -12.69
CA ILE A 55 0.47 9.35 -11.53
C ILE A 55 1.77 8.59 -11.87
N ARG A 56 1.66 7.41 -12.49
CA ARG A 56 2.83 6.63 -12.97
C ARG A 56 3.71 7.45 -13.90
N GLY A 57 3.12 8.13 -14.87
CA GLY A 57 3.88 9.00 -15.80
C GLY A 57 4.54 10.18 -15.09
N CYS A 58 3.94 10.75 -14.05
CA CYS A 58 4.50 11.85 -13.27
C CYS A 58 5.71 11.45 -12.42
N PHE A 59 5.74 10.19 -11.96
CA PHE A 59 6.76 9.66 -11.06
C PHE A 59 7.66 8.59 -11.71
N ASP A 60 7.95 8.70 -13.01
CA ASP A 60 8.84 7.79 -13.77
C ASP A 60 8.55 6.31 -13.50
N HIS A 61 7.24 5.95 -13.54
CA HIS A 61 6.74 4.60 -13.24
C HIS A 61 7.21 4.06 -11.88
N PHE A 62 7.37 4.96 -10.91
CA PHE A 62 7.86 4.70 -9.56
C PHE A 62 9.27 4.09 -9.52
N ASP A 63 10.13 4.52 -10.45
CA ASP A 63 11.57 4.29 -10.32
C ASP A 63 12.07 5.05 -9.08
N ILE A 64 12.52 4.29 -8.09
CA ILE A 64 12.85 4.82 -6.76
C ILE A 64 14.05 5.76 -6.83
N ASP A 65 15.04 5.44 -7.66
CA ASP A 65 16.25 6.26 -7.82
C ASP A 65 15.94 7.59 -8.53
N ALA A 66 15.14 7.53 -9.59
CA ALA A 66 14.68 8.70 -10.30
C ALA A 66 13.86 9.63 -9.38
N VAL A 67 12.85 9.08 -8.70
CA VAL A 67 11.98 9.87 -7.81
C VAL A 67 12.76 10.45 -6.62
N ALA A 68 13.73 9.73 -6.06
CA ALA A 68 14.56 10.23 -4.97
C ALA A 68 15.46 11.41 -5.39
N ALA A 69 15.74 11.55 -6.69
CA ALA A 69 16.55 12.63 -7.26
C ALA A 69 15.73 13.86 -7.69
N TYR A 70 14.40 13.83 -7.61
CA TYR A 70 13.53 14.94 -8.00
C TYR A 70 13.81 16.21 -7.19
N GLY A 71 13.79 17.35 -7.91
CA GLY A 71 13.93 18.69 -7.36
C GLY A 71 12.69 19.56 -7.54
N GLU A 72 12.85 20.86 -7.33
CA GLU A 72 11.75 21.83 -7.44
C GLU A 72 11.10 21.84 -8.83
N SER A 73 11.91 21.76 -9.90
CA SER A 73 11.40 21.71 -11.28
C SER A 73 10.50 20.49 -11.55
N ASP A 74 10.75 19.35 -10.90
CA ASP A 74 9.91 18.16 -11.02
C ASP A 74 8.60 18.36 -10.28
N ILE A 75 8.64 18.98 -9.11
CA ILE A 75 7.43 19.32 -8.33
C ILE A 75 6.54 20.25 -9.16
N GLU A 76 7.10 21.29 -9.78
CA GLU A 76 6.37 22.22 -10.65
C GLU A 76 5.77 21.48 -11.85
N ARG A 77 6.56 20.68 -12.56
CA ARG A 77 6.10 19.82 -13.66
C ARG A 77 4.90 18.95 -13.26
N ILE A 78 5.00 18.27 -12.11
CA ILE A 78 3.91 17.41 -11.60
C ILE A 78 2.69 18.24 -11.24
N MET A 79 2.87 19.40 -10.60
CA MET A 79 1.79 20.31 -10.23
C MET A 79 1.07 20.90 -11.46
N GLU A 80 1.75 21.08 -12.59
CA GLU A 80 1.20 21.59 -13.85
C GLU A 80 0.56 20.50 -14.70
N THR A 81 0.92 19.22 -14.50
CA THR A 81 0.40 18.10 -15.29
C THR A 81 -1.13 18.04 -15.20
N GLU A 82 -1.77 18.06 -16.37
CA GLU A 82 -3.23 17.95 -16.48
C GLU A 82 -3.69 16.59 -15.91
N GLY A 83 -4.79 16.62 -15.17
CA GLY A 83 -5.35 15.42 -14.55
C GLY A 83 -4.65 14.95 -13.29
N MET A 84 -3.46 15.45 -12.96
CA MET A 84 -2.75 15.09 -11.72
C MET A 84 -3.42 15.67 -10.48
N LEU A 85 -3.16 15.03 -9.32
CA LEU A 85 -3.61 15.52 -8.01
C LEU A 85 -2.76 16.72 -7.57
N LYS A 86 -3.39 17.90 -7.46
CA LYS A 86 -2.74 19.18 -7.19
C LYS A 86 -2.45 19.36 -5.68
N SER A 87 -1.56 18.54 -5.13
CA SER A 87 -1.18 18.62 -3.72
C SER A 87 0.32 18.60 -3.55
N ARG A 88 0.95 19.79 -3.54
CA ARG A 88 2.40 19.94 -3.31
C ARG A 88 2.90 19.15 -2.09
N PRO A 89 2.26 19.21 -0.89
CA PRO A 89 2.74 18.47 0.27
C PRO A 89 2.79 16.95 0.06
N LYS A 90 1.84 16.38 -0.72
CA LYS A 90 1.84 14.96 -1.03
C LYS A 90 2.92 14.60 -2.04
N ILE A 91 3.16 15.44 -3.05
CA ILE A 91 4.25 15.26 -4.03
C ILE A 91 5.61 15.29 -3.34
N GLU A 92 5.86 16.30 -2.51
CA GLU A 92 7.07 16.40 -1.69
C GLU A 92 7.26 15.21 -0.76
N ALA A 93 6.15 14.69 -0.21
CA ALA A 93 6.19 13.50 0.63
C ALA A 93 6.61 12.25 -0.14
N ILE A 94 6.15 12.05 -1.38
CA ILE A 94 6.58 10.93 -2.22
C ILE A 94 8.08 11.00 -2.50
N ILE A 95 8.61 12.18 -2.85
CA ILE A 95 10.04 12.39 -3.10
C ILE A 95 10.85 12.09 -1.84
N ASN A 96 10.43 12.62 -0.70
CA ASN A 96 11.05 12.31 0.59
C ASN A 96 10.99 10.80 0.92
N ASN A 97 9.85 10.16 0.64
CA ASN A 97 9.65 8.74 0.91
C ASN A 97 10.53 7.87 0.01
N ALA A 98 10.79 8.26 -1.25
CA ALA A 98 11.75 7.57 -2.11
C ALA A 98 13.15 7.55 -1.48
N SER A 99 13.62 8.70 -0.99
CA SER A 99 14.91 8.79 -0.28
C SER A 99 14.93 7.96 1.02
N ALA A 100 13.81 7.91 1.75
CA ALA A 100 13.68 7.07 2.94
C ALA A 100 13.65 5.58 2.61
N PHE A 101 13.01 5.22 1.49
CA PHE A 101 12.91 3.88 0.97
C PHE A 101 14.30 3.31 0.61
N LYS A 102 15.14 4.11 -0.05
CA LYS A 102 16.54 3.75 -0.35
C LYS A 102 17.34 3.46 0.91
N ARG A 103 17.20 4.24 1.98
CA ARG A 103 17.85 3.96 3.26
C ARG A 103 17.46 2.62 3.86
N ILE A 104 16.20 2.21 3.68
CA ILE A 104 15.73 0.87 4.09
C ILE A 104 16.38 -0.21 3.21
N GLN A 105 16.46 0.02 1.89
CA GLN A 105 17.14 -0.92 0.98
C GLN A 105 18.61 -1.10 1.36
N ASP A 106 19.30 -0.01 1.71
CA ASP A 106 20.71 -0.06 2.16
C ASP A 106 20.88 -0.84 3.48
N GLU A 107 19.92 -0.71 4.41
CA GLU A 107 19.98 -1.36 5.73
C GLU A 107 19.54 -2.84 5.71
N PHE A 108 18.48 -3.18 4.94
CA PHE A 108 17.83 -4.49 4.96
C PHE A 108 18.03 -5.30 3.66
N GLY A 109 18.74 -4.73 2.67
CA GLY A 109 18.91 -5.33 1.35
C GLY A 109 17.74 -5.09 0.40
N SER A 110 16.51 -4.93 0.91
CA SER A 110 15.31 -4.51 0.16
C SER A 110 14.24 -3.98 1.11
N PHE A 111 13.29 -3.21 0.58
CA PHE A 111 12.10 -2.83 1.34
C PHE A 111 11.20 -4.03 1.60
N CYS A 112 11.13 -4.97 0.67
CA CYS A 112 10.39 -6.22 0.87
C CYS A 112 10.93 -6.99 2.09
N ASN A 113 12.25 -7.14 2.23
CA ASN A 113 12.84 -7.77 3.41
C ASN A 113 12.43 -7.07 4.71
N TYR A 114 12.42 -5.74 4.70
CA TYR A 114 12.03 -4.93 5.85
C TYR A 114 10.56 -5.11 6.20
N ILE A 115 9.65 -4.94 5.22
CA ILE A 115 8.21 -4.92 5.52
C ILE A 115 7.68 -6.32 5.84
N TRP A 116 8.12 -7.35 5.12
CA TRP A 116 7.70 -8.72 5.33
C TRP A 116 8.27 -9.32 6.64
N ALA A 117 9.37 -8.80 7.18
CA ALA A 117 9.88 -9.22 8.49
C ALA A 117 8.88 -8.98 9.64
N PHE A 118 7.99 -8.00 9.53
CA PHE A 118 6.94 -7.74 10.52
C PHE A 118 5.88 -8.85 10.62
N THR A 119 5.77 -9.68 9.60
CA THR A 119 4.83 -10.81 9.53
C THR A 119 5.54 -12.16 9.42
N GLU A 120 6.84 -12.21 9.71
CA GLU A 120 7.68 -13.43 9.56
C GLU A 120 7.61 -14.01 8.13
N ASN A 121 7.51 -13.13 7.12
CA ASN A 121 7.34 -13.45 5.70
C ASN A 121 6.04 -14.23 5.37
N LYS A 122 4.99 -14.06 6.17
CA LYS A 122 3.70 -14.71 5.96
C LYS A 122 2.60 -13.70 5.71
N THR A 123 1.59 -14.11 4.97
CA THR A 123 0.32 -13.37 4.86
C THR A 123 -0.54 -13.69 6.08
N ILE A 124 -1.00 -12.66 6.79
CA ILE A 124 -1.84 -12.80 7.98
C ILE A 124 -3.31 -12.88 7.57
N ILE A 125 -4.05 -13.79 8.18
CA ILE A 125 -5.51 -13.81 8.21
C ILE A 125 -5.95 -13.67 9.66
N TYR A 126 -6.67 -12.61 9.98
CA TYR A 126 -7.33 -12.47 11.28
C TYR A 126 -8.68 -13.17 11.26
N GLU A 127 -8.99 -13.98 12.29
CA GLU A 127 -10.16 -14.87 12.29
C GLU A 127 -11.51 -14.17 12.06
N SER A 128 -11.65 -12.91 12.50
CA SER A 128 -12.88 -12.12 12.35
C SER A 128 -13.01 -11.39 11.01
N HIS A 129 -11.92 -11.20 10.27
CA HIS A 129 -11.92 -10.37 9.05
C HIS A 129 -12.70 -10.99 7.88
N PRO A 130 -12.58 -12.30 7.62
CA PRO A 130 -13.34 -12.94 6.55
C PRO A 130 -14.87 -12.86 6.73
N ASP A 131 -15.34 -12.60 7.95
CA ASP A 131 -16.76 -12.35 8.28
C ASP A 131 -17.16 -10.87 8.19
N GLY A 132 -16.25 -9.99 7.73
CA GLY A 132 -16.53 -8.57 7.48
C GLY A 132 -16.18 -7.63 8.63
N HIS A 133 -15.48 -8.09 9.66
CA HIS A 133 -15.05 -7.25 10.79
C HIS A 133 -13.63 -6.70 10.59
N VAL A 134 -13.44 -5.96 9.48
CA VAL A 134 -12.16 -5.38 9.10
C VAL A 134 -12.00 -3.99 9.72
N PRO A 135 -10.97 -3.77 10.57
CA PRO A 135 -10.76 -2.48 11.21
C PRO A 135 -10.10 -1.49 10.24
N ALA A 136 -10.17 -0.18 10.53
CA ALA A 136 -9.46 0.82 9.76
C ALA A 136 -7.94 0.83 10.02
N LYS A 137 -7.49 0.25 11.13
CA LYS A 137 -6.09 0.09 11.58
C LYS A 137 -6.03 -0.97 12.66
N ASN A 138 -4.85 -1.55 12.89
CA ASN A 138 -4.61 -2.49 13.98
C ASN A 138 -3.23 -2.26 14.66
N GLY A 139 -2.87 -3.11 15.61
CA GLY A 139 -1.58 -3.07 16.30
C GLY A 139 -0.39 -3.16 15.35
N LEU A 140 -0.44 -4.07 14.38
CA LEU A 140 0.61 -4.26 13.36
C LEU A 140 0.81 -2.97 12.53
N SER A 141 -0.26 -2.42 11.96
CA SER A 141 -0.18 -1.19 11.16
C SER A 141 0.28 0.02 11.97
N THR A 142 -0.09 0.06 13.26
CA THR A 142 0.35 1.11 14.19
C THR A 142 1.84 1.02 14.48
N ARG A 143 2.36 -0.20 14.71
CA ARG A 143 3.79 -0.46 14.93
C ARG A 143 4.62 -0.09 13.70
N ILE A 144 4.22 -0.55 12.51
CA ILE A 144 4.91 -0.25 11.25
C ILE A 144 4.86 1.26 10.94
N SER A 145 3.70 1.90 11.09
CA SER A 145 3.56 3.36 10.93
C SER A 145 4.53 4.13 11.82
N LYS A 146 4.68 3.72 13.09
CA LYS A 146 5.60 4.34 14.05
C LYS A 146 7.05 4.19 13.63
N ASP A 147 7.44 3.01 13.13
CA ASP A 147 8.81 2.76 12.67
C ASP A 147 9.12 3.53 11.38
N LEU A 148 8.23 3.50 10.38
CA LEU A 148 8.39 4.27 9.14
C LEU A 148 8.51 5.78 9.41
N LYS A 149 7.71 6.33 10.35
CA LYS A 149 7.83 7.75 10.74
C LYS A 149 9.18 8.06 11.36
N LYS A 150 9.74 7.18 12.21
CA LYS A 150 11.09 7.34 12.77
C LYS A 150 12.16 7.33 11.67
N ARG A 151 11.94 6.59 10.59
CA ARG A 151 12.81 6.53 9.40
C ARG A 151 12.62 7.71 8.45
N GLY A 152 11.71 8.63 8.78
CA GLY A 152 11.49 9.88 8.05
C GLY A 152 10.42 9.81 6.96
N PHE A 153 9.64 8.74 6.87
CA PHE A 153 8.49 8.68 5.96
C PHE A 153 7.39 9.65 6.36
N LYS A 154 6.69 10.17 5.35
CA LYS A 154 5.56 11.09 5.48
C LYS A 154 4.28 10.50 4.91
N PHE A 155 3.13 10.92 5.41
CA PHE A 155 1.80 10.40 5.03
C PHE A 155 1.64 8.89 5.22
N VAL A 156 2.32 8.32 6.21
CA VAL A 156 2.27 6.90 6.58
C VAL A 156 1.56 6.72 7.93
N GLY A 157 0.35 7.26 8.07
CA GLY A 157 -0.50 7.04 9.24
C GLY A 157 -0.90 5.57 9.41
N PRO A 158 -1.34 5.11 10.61
CA PRO A 158 -1.71 3.71 10.81
C PRO A 158 -2.81 3.20 9.86
N VAL A 159 -3.76 4.06 9.49
CA VAL A 159 -4.82 3.75 8.52
C VAL A 159 -4.23 3.55 7.12
N THR A 160 -3.38 4.47 6.67
CA THR A 160 -2.67 4.37 5.39
C THR A 160 -1.81 3.10 5.31
N ILE A 161 -1.11 2.79 6.40
CA ILE A 161 -0.28 1.57 6.46
C ILE A 161 -1.16 0.33 6.47
N TYR A 162 -2.30 0.33 7.17
CA TYR A 162 -3.21 -0.80 7.13
C TYR A 162 -3.70 -1.10 5.70
N SER A 163 -4.14 -0.06 4.97
CA SER A 163 -4.50 -0.18 3.55
C SER A 163 -3.35 -0.70 2.69
N HIS A 164 -2.11 -0.22 2.96
CA HIS A 164 -0.93 -0.73 2.26
C HIS A 164 -0.67 -2.22 2.54
N LEU A 165 -0.83 -2.68 3.80
CA LEU A 165 -0.67 -4.10 4.15
C LEU A 165 -1.71 -4.99 3.46
N GLN A 166 -2.96 -4.51 3.36
CA GLN A 166 -4.00 -5.17 2.57
C GLN A 166 -3.64 -5.22 1.09
N ALA A 167 -3.33 -4.07 0.48
CA ALA A 167 -3.04 -3.97 -0.95
C ALA A 167 -1.82 -4.81 -1.37
N SER A 168 -0.81 -4.93 -0.50
CA SER A 168 0.44 -5.65 -0.76
C SER A 168 0.44 -7.10 -0.26
N GLY A 169 -0.69 -7.60 0.22
CA GLY A 169 -0.89 -9.01 0.58
C GLY A 169 -0.22 -9.46 1.89
N LEU A 170 0.24 -8.52 2.74
CA LEU A 170 0.69 -8.88 4.08
C LEU A 170 -0.50 -9.26 4.98
N ILE A 171 -1.69 -8.74 4.67
CA ILE A 171 -2.95 -9.11 5.30
C ILE A 171 -3.93 -9.52 4.19
N ASN A 172 -4.55 -10.69 4.32
CA ASN A 172 -5.63 -11.12 3.44
C ASN A 172 -6.97 -10.82 4.10
N ASP A 173 -7.60 -9.72 3.70
CA ASP A 173 -8.90 -9.25 4.19
C ASP A 173 -10.03 -9.48 3.19
N HIS A 174 -9.86 -10.38 2.22
CA HIS A 174 -10.97 -10.84 1.40
C HIS A 174 -12.02 -11.54 2.27
N GLY A 175 -13.29 -11.34 1.95
CA GLY A 175 -14.37 -12.09 2.58
C GLY A 175 -14.28 -13.59 2.29
N LYS A 176 -14.70 -14.42 3.22
CA LYS A 176 -14.62 -15.90 3.09
C LYS A 176 -15.34 -16.48 1.86
N ASP A 177 -16.36 -15.78 1.37
CA ASP A 177 -17.11 -16.19 0.19
C ASP A 177 -16.54 -15.58 -1.11
N CYS A 178 -15.44 -14.82 -1.01
CA CYS A 178 -14.76 -14.23 -2.16
C CYS A 178 -13.80 -15.26 -2.80
N PRO A 179 -13.85 -15.49 -4.11
CA PRO A 179 -12.94 -16.42 -4.78
C PRO A 179 -11.46 -16.09 -4.57
N CYS A 180 -11.12 -14.79 -4.46
CA CYS A 180 -9.74 -14.33 -4.21
C CYS A 180 -9.23 -14.78 -2.85
N PHE A 181 -10.09 -14.93 -1.83
CA PHE A 181 -9.68 -15.44 -0.52
C PHE A 181 -9.02 -16.81 -0.63
N ASP A 182 -9.73 -17.76 -1.26
CA ASP A 182 -9.23 -19.12 -1.42
C ASP A 182 -8.02 -19.20 -2.37
N GLU A 183 -7.99 -18.36 -3.41
CA GLU A 183 -6.89 -18.32 -4.36
C GLU A 183 -5.59 -17.88 -3.69
N ILE A 184 -5.62 -16.81 -2.90
CA ILE A 184 -4.48 -16.30 -2.16
C ILE A 184 -4.02 -17.33 -1.12
N ASN A 185 -4.95 -17.94 -0.39
CA ASN A 185 -4.63 -18.94 0.64
C ASN A 185 -3.97 -20.20 0.08
N LYS A 186 -4.14 -20.50 -1.19
CA LYS A 186 -3.46 -21.63 -1.85
C LYS A 186 -2.04 -21.30 -2.32
N THR A 187 -1.73 -20.02 -2.51
CA THR A 187 -0.48 -19.58 -3.15
C THR A 187 0.47 -18.87 -2.19
N ALA A 188 -0.05 -18.26 -1.12
CA ALA A 188 0.74 -17.56 -0.10
C ALA A 188 1.09 -18.47 1.09
N ASP A 189 2.17 -18.14 1.79
CA ASP A 189 2.46 -18.72 3.12
C ASP A 189 1.61 -17.99 4.16
N ILE A 190 0.64 -18.71 4.75
CA ILE A 190 -0.41 -18.14 5.59
C ILE A 190 -0.13 -18.37 7.07
N VAL A 191 -0.42 -17.35 7.88
CA VAL A 191 -0.59 -17.48 9.33
C VAL A 191 -1.97 -16.98 9.74
N GLN A 192 -2.71 -17.79 10.49
CA GLN A 192 -3.96 -17.38 11.10
C GLN A 192 -3.70 -16.84 12.51
N LEU A 193 -4.22 -15.66 12.78
CA LEU A 193 -4.15 -15.03 14.09
C LEU A 193 -5.56 -14.83 14.64
N PRO A 194 -5.75 -14.92 15.97
CA PRO A 194 -7.00 -14.53 16.61
C PRO A 194 -7.36 -13.09 16.21
N ALA A 195 -8.64 -12.72 16.40
CA ALA A 195 -9.09 -11.34 16.17
C ALA A 195 -8.11 -10.35 16.82
N ASP A 196 -7.84 -9.24 16.14
CA ASP A 196 -6.79 -8.26 16.47
C ASP A 196 -6.48 -8.18 17.95
N ALA A 197 -5.36 -8.78 18.37
CA ALA A 197 -4.77 -8.45 19.65
C ALA A 197 -4.27 -7.00 19.51
N GLU A 198 -4.91 -6.09 20.20
CA GLU A 198 -4.34 -4.76 20.48
C GLU A 198 -3.09 -4.99 21.32
N ASP A 199 -1.91 -4.97 20.68
CA ASP A 199 -0.61 -4.90 21.35
C ASP A 199 -0.24 -3.44 21.67
#